data_f24cb5e53cc7a0829b6557da91e326e7
#
_entry.id   f24cb5e53cc7a0829b6557da91e326e7
#
_cell.length_a   1.000
_cell.length_b   1.000
_cell.length_c   1.000
_cell.angle_alpha   90.00
_cell.angle_beta   90.00
_cell.angle_gamma   90.00
#
_symmetry.space_group_name_H-M   'P 1'
#
loop_
_entity.id
_entity.type
_entity.pdbx_description
1 polymer ?
#
loop_
_entity_poly.entity_id
_entity_poly.type
_entity_poly.pdbx_seq_one_letter_code
_entity_poly.pdbx_strand_id
1 'polypeptide(L)'
;EVLKKYDVDGIHFDDYFYPGVDDSLESRWFDYPEYQKSGSTKTAAQWRRDQVSDLVARVYRAVKAEKPSVTFGISPQGYFGNLRSDTKLFTDIDRWLTQDGYVDYIMPQLYWGFEAKTSDGKKAAFAFQENLNAWTSLVKKGHARLYLGLAMYRAGTDVKDYNEVSEWLTHEDIISRQVLAGRAGGVVSGYCFYSYESFLEQAAQKEKTHLLPLLKNNDR
;
A
#
# COMPACT_ATOMS: atom_id res chain seq x y z
N GLU A 1 0.47 -20.19 14.34
CA GLU A 1 1.50 -20.34 15.39
C GLU A 1 1.66 -19.03 16.18
N VAL A 2 1.85 -17.85 15.52
CA VAL A 2 2.00 -16.55 16.20
C VAL A 2 0.85 -16.29 17.17
N LEU A 3 -0.38 -16.38 16.69
CA LEU A 3 -1.59 -16.13 17.51
C LEU A 3 -1.77 -17.08 18.70
N LYS A 4 -1.15 -18.26 18.65
CA LYS A 4 -1.16 -19.22 19.76
C LYS A 4 -0.11 -18.92 20.82
N LYS A 5 0.99 -18.30 20.43
CA LYS A 5 2.15 -18.08 21.30
C LYS A 5 2.24 -16.67 21.87
N TYR A 6 1.67 -15.68 21.15
CA TYR A 6 1.80 -14.27 21.49
C TYR A 6 0.43 -13.61 21.59
N ASP A 7 0.33 -12.65 22.50
CA ASP A 7 -0.85 -11.81 22.62
C ASP A 7 -0.68 -10.58 21.75
N VAL A 8 -1.17 -10.69 20.49
CA VAL A 8 -1.09 -9.63 19.48
C VAL A 8 -2.48 -9.19 19.07
N ASP A 9 -2.64 -7.92 18.76
CA ASP A 9 -3.91 -7.31 18.33
C ASP A 9 -4.17 -7.44 16.83
N GLY A 10 -3.11 -7.72 16.06
CA GLY A 10 -3.19 -7.82 14.60
C GLY A 10 -2.09 -8.65 13.97
N ILE A 11 -2.37 -9.12 12.77
CA ILE A 11 -1.40 -9.70 11.83
C ILE A 11 -1.34 -8.77 10.63
N HIS A 12 -0.13 -8.45 10.21
CA HIS A 12 0.13 -7.55 9.08
C HIS A 12 1.00 -8.22 8.04
N PHE A 13 0.61 -8.10 6.77
CA PHE A 13 1.43 -8.51 5.64
C PHE A 13 1.91 -7.27 4.87
N ASP A 14 3.18 -7.27 4.52
CA ASP A 14 3.73 -6.37 3.51
C ASP A 14 3.35 -6.89 2.12
N ASP A 15 3.65 -6.12 1.05
CA ASP A 15 3.31 -6.51 -0.31
C ASP A 15 4.29 -7.56 -0.89
N TYR A 16 4.40 -7.67 -2.22
CA TYR A 16 5.24 -8.64 -2.92
C TYR A 16 4.75 -10.10 -2.86
N PHE A 17 3.44 -10.28 -2.95
CA PHE A 17 2.82 -11.63 -2.96
C PHE A 17 3.22 -12.47 -4.17
N TYR A 18 3.59 -11.82 -5.28
CA TYR A 18 3.92 -12.49 -6.52
C TYR A 18 5.01 -11.71 -7.26
N PRO A 19 6.04 -12.38 -7.81
CA PRO A 19 7.03 -11.72 -8.63
C PRO A 19 6.40 -11.24 -9.94
N GLY A 20 6.94 -10.13 -10.48
CA GLY A 20 6.58 -9.68 -11.82
C GLY A 20 6.95 -10.72 -12.86
N VAL A 21 6.18 -10.77 -13.93
CA VAL A 21 6.51 -11.54 -15.15
C VAL A 21 6.75 -10.56 -16.28
N ASP A 22 7.66 -10.90 -17.17
CA ASP A 22 7.89 -10.14 -18.39
C ASP A 22 6.86 -10.54 -19.48
N ASP A 23 6.87 -9.86 -20.62
CA ASP A 23 6.04 -10.16 -21.78
C ASP A 23 6.60 -11.33 -22.63
N SER A 24 7.54 -12.12 -22.09
CA SER A 24 8.09 -13.28 -22.74
C SER A 24 7.04 -14.37 -22.93
N LEU A 25 7.37 -15.38 -23.73
CA LEU A 25 6.50 -16.53 -23.96
C LEU A 25 6.07 -17.15 -22.63
N GLU A 26 4.77 -17.38 -22.45
CA GLU A 26 4.17 -17.98 -21.24
C GLU A 26 4.90 -19.25 -20.78
N SER A 27 5.34 -20.09 -21.75
CA SER A 27 6.09 -21.31 -21.46
C SER A 27 7.41 -21.10 -20.72
N ARG A 28 7.92 -19.87 -20.65
CA ARG A 28 9.13 -19.50 -19.92
C ARG A 28 8.85 -18.95 -18.52
N TRP A 29 7.60 -18.72 -18.16
CA TRP A 29 7.25 -18.28 -16.82
C TRP A 29 7.49 -19.40 -15.81
N PHE A 30 7.98 -19.03 -14.63
CA PHE A 30 8.33 -19.99 -13.58
C PHE A 30 7.15 -20.82 -13.08
N ASP A 31 5.92 -20.31 -13.20
CA ASP A 31 4.66 -20.90 -12.73
C ASP A 31 3.82 -21.54 -13.86
N TYR A 32 4.33 -21.55 -15.09
CA TYR A 32 3.60 -22.07 -16.25
C TYR A 32 3.18 -23.55 -16.12
N PRO A 33 4.04 -24.44 -15.57
CA PRO A 33 3.64 -25.83 -15.34
C PRO A 33 2.45 -25.97 -14.41
N GLU A 34 2.41 -25.16 -13.32
CA GLU A 34 1.33 -25.17 -12.35
C GLU A 34 0.04 -24.59 -12.95
N TYR A 35 0.16 -23.51 -13.74
CA TYR A 35 -0.95 -22.94 -14.48
C TYR A 35 -1.57 -23.98 -15.43
N GLN A 36 -0.75 -24.66 -16.26
CA GLN A 36 -1.21 -25.72 -17.15
C GLN A 36 -1.87 -26.88 -16.39
N LYS A 37 -1.21 -27.36 -15.33
CA LYS A 37 -1.72 -28.46 -14.50
C LYS A 37 -3.05 -28.12 -13.82
N SER A 38 -3.32 -26.86 -13.57
CA SER A 38 -4.58 -26.41 -12.95
C SER A 38 -5.80 -26.63 -13.84
N GLY A 39 -5.60 -26.76 -15.15
CA GLY A 39 -6.70 -26.86 -16.13
C GLY A 39 -7.55 -25.59 -16.21
N SER A 40 -7.05 -24.46 -15.73
CA SER A 40 -7.79 -23.19 -15.68
C SER A 40 -8.15 -22.72 -17.11
N THR A 41 -9.38 -22.27 -17.27
CA THR A 41 -9.86 -21.61 -18.49
C THR A 41 -9.65 -20.09 -18.46
N LYS A 42 -9.16 -19.55 -17.33
CA LYS A 42 -8.82 -18.13 -17.16
C LYS A 42 -7.48 -17.80 -17.79
N THR A 43 -7.22 -16.52 -18.08
CA THR A 43 -5.88 -16.08 -18.44
C THR A 43 -4.90 -16.34 -17.30
N ALA A 44 -3.61 -16.46 -17.60
CA ALA A 44 -2.58 -16.67 -16.57
C ALA A 44 -2.57 -15.51 -15.53
N ALA A 45 -2.78 -14.26 -15.97
CA ALA A 45 -2.89 -13.13 -15.08
C ALA A 45 -4.07 -13.24 -14.10
N GLN A 46 -5.23 -13.64 -14.58
CA GLN A 46 -6.41 -13.87 -13.72
C GLN A 46 -6.20 -15.07 -12.79
N TRP A 47 -5.59 -16.15 -13.27
CA TRP A 47 -5.25 -17.29 -12.44
C TRP A 47 -4.30 -16.91 -11.31
N ARG A 48 -3.25 -16.15 -11.59
CA ARG A 48 -2.32 -15.63 -10.57
C ARG A 48 -3.02 -14.78 -9.53
N ARG A 49 -3.89 -13.84 -9.95
CA ARG A 49 -4.70 -13.03 -9.02
C ARG A 49 -5.59 -13.89 -8.12
N ASP A 50 -6.16 -14.95 -8.68
CA ASP A 50 -6.97 -15.88 -7.88
C ASP A 50 -6.12 -16.64 -6.85
N GLN A 51 -4.88 -17.07 -7.22
CA GLN A 51 -3.99 -17.73 -6.26
C GLN A 51 -3.60 -16.80 -5.11
N VAL A 52 -3.25 -15.54 -5.41
CA VAL A 52 -2.94 -14.53 -4.39
C VAL A 52 -4.17 -14.25 -3.53
N SER A 53 -5.33 -14.08 -4.15
CA SER A 53 -6.58 -13.82 -3.41
C SER A 53 -7.00 -15.01 -2.54
N ASP A 54 -6.80 -16.24 -2.98
CA ASP A 54 -7.05 -17.44 -2.17
C ASP A 54 -6.10 -17.48 -0.95
N LEU A 55 -4.81 -17.18 -1.15
CA LEU A 55 -3.85 -17.07 -0.04
C LEU A 55 -4.35 -16.06 1.00
N VAL A 56 -4.70 -14.85 0.58
CA VAL A 56 -5.17 -13.77 1.47
C VAL A 56 -6.44 -14.20 2.22
N ALA A 57 -7.43 -14.77 1.52
CA ALA A 57 -8.67 -15.24 2.12
C ALA A 57 -8.43 -16.38 3.11
N ARG A 58 -7.50 -17.30 2.83
CA ARG A 58 -7.14 -18.40 3.73
C ARG A 58 -6.47 -17.88 5.00
N VAL A 59 -5.57 -16.91 4.87
CA VAL A 59 -4.93 -16.28 6.04
C VAL A 59 -5.98 -15.56 6.89
N TYR A 60 -6.85 -14.75 6.26
CA TYR A 60 -7.95 -14.08 6.97
C TYR A 60 -8.79 -15.07 7.78
N ARG A 61 -9.29 -16.13 7.12
CA ARG A 61 -10.09 -17.18 7.79
C ARG A 61 -9.34 -17.84 8.94
N ALA A 62 -8.05 -18.14 8.74
CA ALA A 62 -7.23 -18.75 9.78
C ALA A 62 -7.03 -17.84 11.00
N VAL A 63 -6.82 -16.54 10.77
CA VAL A 63 -6.73 -15.53 11.83
C VAL A 63 -8.04 -15.46 12.61
N LYS A 64 -9.17 -15.33 11.90
CA LYS A 64 -10.49 -15.19 12.53
C LYS A 64 -10.95 -16.46 13.24
N ALA A 65 -10.58 -17.63 12.76
CA ALA A 65 -10.87 -18.90 13.41
C ALA A 65 -10.07 -19.09 14.72
N GLU A 66 -8.85 -18.60 14.79
CA GLU A 66 -8.00 -18.69 15.96
C GLU A 66 -8.36 -17.64 17.04
N LYS A 67 -8.46 -16.37 16.63
CA LYS A 67 -8.82 -15.24 17.50
C LYS A 67 -9.67 -14.24 16.71
N PRO A 68 -11.01 -14.24 16.81
CA PRO A 68 -11.90 -13.37 16.02
C PRO A 68 -11.64 -11.87 16.19
N SER A 69 -11.14 -11.45 17.36
CA SER A 69 -10.83 -10.04 17.67
C SER A 69 -9.55 -9.53 17.01
N VAL A 70 -8.64 -10.43 16.60
CA VAL A 70 -7.37 -10.02 15.95
C VAL A 70 -7.64 -9.51 14.55
N THR A 71 -7.09 -8.33 14.25
CA THR A 71 -7.21 -7.73 12.92
C THR A 71 -6.19 -8.31 11.94
N PHE A 72 -6.58 -8.42 10.67
CA PHE A 72 -5.67 -8.78 9.59
C PHE A 72 -5.65 -7.66 8.54
N GLY A 73 -4.47 -7.19 8.19
CA GLY A 73 -4.31 -6.14 7.19
C GLY A 73 -3.08 -6.32 6.33
N ILE A 74 -3.06 -5.56 5.24
CA ILE A 74 -2.01 -5.63 4.21
C ILE A 74 -1.55 -4.23 3.86
N SER A 75 -0.21 -4.08 3.65
CA SER A 75 0.43 -2.87 3.13
C SER A 75 0.84 -3.09 1.67
N PRO A 76 -0.06 -2.92 0.69
CA PRO A 76 0.29 -3.09 -0.70
C PRO A 76 1.03 -1.87 -1.26
N GLN A 77 1.64 -2.01 -2.43
CA GLN A 77 2.14 -0.88 -3.18
C GLN A 77 1.03 0.17 -3.38
N GLY A 78 1.39 1.47 -3.35
CA GLY A 78 0.41 2.55 -3.38
C GLY A 78 -0.24 2.80 -4.74
N TYR A 79 0.43 2.47 -5.85
CA TYR A 79 -0.02 2.86 -7.18
C TYR A 79 -0.89 1.80 -7.87
N PHE A 80 -2.14 2.13 -8.16
CA PHE A 80 -3.12 1.24 -8.81
C PHE A 80 -2.66 0.69 -10.16
N GLY A 81 -1.90 1.46 -10.94
CA GLY A 81 -1.38 1.00 -12.23
C GLY A 81 -0.49 -0.23 -12.13
N ASN A 82 0.25 -0.36 -11.02
CA ASN A 82 1.05 -1.55 -10.77
C ASN A 82 0.20 -2.69 -10.18
N LEU A 83 -0.70 -2.38 -9.25
CA LEU A 83 -1.56 -3.37 -8.60
C LEU A 83 -2.51 -4.05 -9.60
N ARG A 84 -3.05 -3.31 -10.56
CA ARG A 84 -3.96 -3.80 -11.61
C ARG A 84 -3.25 -4.30 -12.86
N SER A 85 -1.92 -4.29 -12.90
CA SER A 85 -1.14 -4.77 -14.05
C SER A 85 -1.29 -6.28 -14.22
N ASP A 86 -1.31 -6.75 -15.48
CA ASP A 86 -1.31 -8.18 -15.81
C ASP A 86 0.08 -8.82 -15.77
N THR A 87 1.11 -8.02 -15.45
CA THR A 87 2.52 -8.47 -15.38
C THR A 87 3.18 -8.21 -14.05
N LYS A 88 2.50 -7.50 -13.11
CA LYS A 88 3.08 -7.09 -11.82
C LYS A 88 2.15 -7.45 -10.68
N LEU A 89 2.72 -7.85 -9.55
CA LEU A 89 2.10 -8.02 -8.24
C LEU A 89 0.88 -8.96 -8.17
N PHE A 90 0.03 -9.01 -9.16
CA PHE A 90 -1.18 -9.84 -9.26
C PHE A 90 -2.11 -9.73 -8.03
N THR A 91 -2.19 -8.55 -7.44
CA THR A 91 -3.08 -8.26 -6.31
C THR A 91 -4.47 -7.88 -6.81
N ASP A 92 -5.51 -8.51 -6.28
CA ASP A 92 -6.90 -8.18 -6.60
C ASP A 92 -7.50 -7.30 -5.50
N ILE A 93 -6.94 -6.09 -5.35
CA ILE A 93 -7.35 -5.18 -4.29
C ILE A 93 -8.79 -4.70 -4.43
N ASP A 94 -9.33 -4.66 -5.65
CA ASP A 94 -10.74 -4.36 -5.86
C ASP A 94 -11.62 -5.40 -5.16
N ARG A 95 -11.30 -6.71 -5.33
CA ARG A 95 -11.99 -7.81 -4.64
C ARG A 95 -11.79 -7.73 -3.13
N TRP A 96 -10.54 -7.57 -2.67
CA TRP A 96 -10.24 -7.60 -1.23
C TRP A 96 -10.90 -6.49 -0.45
N LEU A 97 -11.16 -5.33 -1.09
CA LEU A 97 -11.77 -4.17 -0.45
C LEU A 97 -13.29 -4.07 -0.64
N THR A 98 -13.85 -4.80 -1.60
CA THR A 98 -15.31 -4.76 -1.87
C THR A 98 -16.05 -6.02 -1.45
N GLN A 99 -15.33 -7.09 -1.10
CA GLN A 99 -15.90 -8.35 -0.63
C GLN A 99 -15.38 -8.68 0.77
N ASP A 100 -16.21 -9.31 1.58
CA ASP A 100 -15.83 -9.77 2.92
C ASP A 100 -14.86 -10.96 2.87
N GLY A 101 -14.09 -11.15 3.94
CA GLY A 101 -13.25 -12.32 4.11
C GLY A 101 -11.82 -12.22 3.61
N TYR A 102 -11.34 -11.01 3.35
CA TYR A 102 -9.97 -10.75 2.88
C TYR A 102 -9.15 -9.94 3.88
N VAL A 103 -9.59 -8.75 4.26
CA VAL A 103 -8.83 -7.86 5.14
C VAL A 103 -9.76 -7.05 6.04
N ASP A 104 -9.29 -6.70 7.26
CA ASP A 104 -9.96 -5.74 8.13
C ASP A 104 -9.49 -4.30 7.87
N TYR A 105 -8.28 -4.15 7.34
CA TYR A 105 -7.72 -2.86 6.94
C TYR A 105 -6.74 -2.99 5.78
N ILE A 106 -6.54 -1.89 5.08
CA ILE A 106 -5.54 -1.73 4.04
C ILE A 106 -4.66 -0.53 4.34
N MET A 107 -3.35 -0.63 4.07
CA MET A 107 -2.37 0.41 4.36
C MET A 107 -1.43 0.63 3.17
N PRO A 108 -1.93 1.21 2.06
CA PRO A 108 -1.13 1.41 0.86
C PRO A 108 0.09 2.29 1.13
N GLN A 109 1.21 1.94 0.49
CA GLN A 109 2.48 2.66 0.55
C GLN A 109 2.46 3.87 -0.39
N LEU A 110 1.95 5.01 0.09
CA LEU A 110 1.86 6.25 -0.69
C LEU A 110 3.19 7.03 -0.61
N TYR A 111 4.26 6.46 -1.17
CA TYR A 111 5.63 6.93 -0.99
C TYR A 111 6.06 8.00 -2.01
N TRP A 112 5.13 8.71 -2.62
CA TRP A 112 5.39 9.81 -3.55
C TRP A 112 4.95 11.15 -2.98
N GLY A 113 5.57 12.21 -3.48
CA GLY A 113 5.17 13.56 -3.14
C GLY A 113 3.97 14.05 -3.96
N PHE A 114 3.60 15.30 -3.76
CA PHE A 114 2.45 15.94 -4.44
C PHE A 114 2.78 16.31 -5.90
N GLU A 115 4.06 16.58 -6.19
CA GLU A 115 4.54 17.10 -7.47
C GLU A 115 5.16 16.04 -8.38
N ALA A 116 5.07 14.75 -7.98
CA ALA A 116 5.63 13.65 -8.76
C ALA A 116 5.14 13.68 -10.21
N LYS A 117 6.07 13.50 -11.14
CA LYS A 117 5.85 13.53 -12.59
C LYS A 117 6.13 12.17 -13.23
N THR A 118 5.66 11.99 -14.44
CA THR A 118 6.06 10.93 -15.35
C THR A 118 7.32 11.35 -16.13
N SER A 119 7.98 10.40 -16.77
CA SER A 119 9.20 10.68 -17.57
C SER A 119 9.00 11.69 -18.70
N ASP A 120 7.75 11.89 -19.16
CA ASP A 120 7.37 12.90 -20.15
C ASP A 120 6.98 14.27 -19.53
N GLY A 121 7.21 14.44 -18.23
CA GLY A 121 7.01 15.69 -17.49
C GLY A 121 5.57 15.99 -17.08
N LYS A 122 4.60 15.10 -17.35
CA LYS A 122 3.22 15.28 -16.91
C LYS A 122 3.06 14.90 -15.45
N LYS A 123 2.02 15.43 -14.79
CA LYS A 123 1.65 15.02 -13.43
C LYS A 123 1.41 13.51 -13.39
N ALA A 124 2.07 12.83 -12.49
CA ALA A 124 1.98 11.38 -12.38
C ALA A 124 0.66 10.93 -11.72
N ALA A 125 0.07 9.87 -12.25
CA ALA A 125 -1.07 9.23 -11.61
C ALA A 125 -0.71 8.58 -10.25
N PHE A 126 0.58 8.39 -9.99
CA PHE A 126 1.10 7.94 -8.69
C PHE A 126 1.45 9.09 -7.72
N ALA A 127 1.29 10.38 -8.11
CA ALA A 127 1.44 11.50 -7.18
C ALA A 127 0.51 11.31 -5.97
N PHE A 128 0.93 11.80 -4.81
CA PHE A 128 0.25 11.51 -3.54
C PHE A 128 -1.25 11.77 -3.58
N GLN A 129 -1.67 12.96 -4.04
CA GLN A 129 -3.09 13.33 -4.03
C GLN A 129 -3.93 12.44 -4.95
N GLU A 130 -3.40 12.06 -6.10
CA GLU A 130 -4.08 11.17 -7.05
C GLU A 130 -4.29 9.77 -6.44
N ASN A 131 -3.25 9.24 -5.80
CA ASN A 131 -3.34 7.97 -5.09
C ASN A 131 -4.31 8.05 -3.90
N LEU A 132 -4.24 9.10 -3.08
CA LEU A 132 -5.15 9.29 -1.94
C LEU A 132 -6.61 9.29 -2.42
N ASN A 133 -6.93 10.01 -3.50
CA ASN A 133 -8.26 10.05 -4.07
C ASN A 133 -8.73 8.67 -4.56
N ALA A 134 -7.85 7.92 -5.22
CA ALA A 134 -8.16 6.59 -5.73
C ALA A 134 -8.43 5.61 -4.57
N TRP A 135 -7.57 5.57 -3.55
CA TRP A 135 -7.73 4.70 -2.39
C TRP A 135 -8.96 5.03 -1.56
N THR A 136 -9.21 6.31 -1.28
CA THR A 136 -10.41 6.73 -0.54
C THR A 136 -11.70 6.40 -1.29
N SER A 137 -11.69 6.51 -2.62
CA SER A 137 -12.83 6.13 -3.45
C SER A 137 -13.09 4.63 -3.45
N LEU A 138 -12.05 3.80 -3.42
CA LEU A 138 -12.20 2.34 -3.42
C LEU A 138 -12.67 1.85 -2.05
N VAL A 139 -12.03 2.29 -0.96
CA VAL A 139 -12.34 1.85 0.41
C VAL A 139 -13.77 2.19 0.82
N LYS A 140 -14.34 3.30 0.34
CA LYS A 140 -15.76 3.65 0.57
C LYS A 140 -16.77 2.64 0.04
N LYS A 141 -16.36 1.70 -0.81
CA LYS A 141 -17.24 0.68 -1.39
C LYS A 141 -17.31 -0.60 -0.54
N GLY A 142 -16.51 -0.69 0.52
CA GLY A 142 -16.41 -1.87 1.37
C GLY A 142 -16.33 -1.54 2.85
N HIS A 143 -15.77 -2.45 3.65
CA HIS A 143 -15.75 -2.35 5.11
C HIS A 143 -14.34 -2.20 5.70
N ALA A 144 -13.29 -2.38 4.90
CA ALA A 144 -11.92 -2.27 5.36
C ALA A 144 -11.56 -0.84 5.77
N ARG A 145 -10.82 -0.68 6.86
CA ARG A 145 -10.28 0.62 7.27
C ARG A 145 -9.08 1.00 6.39
N LEU A 146 -8.96 2.29 6.09
CA LEU A 146 -7.83 2.83 5.35
C LEU A 146 -6.82 3.47 6.30
N TYR A 147 -5.60 2.96 6.29
CA TYR A 147 -4.43 3.63 6.86
C TYR A 147 -3.52 4.08 5.72
N LEU A 148 -2.72 5.11 5.91
CA LEU A 148 -1.75 5.54 4.90
C LEU A 148 -0.33 5.20 5.34
N GLY A 149 0.39 4.46 4.51
CA GLY A 149 1.84 4.29 4.61
C GLY A 149 2.55 5.50 4.00
N LEU A 150 3.35 6.21 4.78
CA LEU A 150 4.05 7.43 4.38
C LEU A 150 5.55 7.27 4.49
N ALA A 151 6.29 7.84 3.52
CA ALA A 151 7.73 7.65 3.35
C ALA A 151 8.54 8.68 4.15
N MET A 152 8.64 8.52 5.47
CA MET A 152 9.44 9.41 6.31
C MET A 152 10.92 9.46 5.90
N TYR A 153 11.45 8.36 5.35
CA TYR A 153 12.84 8.25 4.85
C TYR A 153 13.14 9.18 3.66
N ARG A 154 12.12 9.73 2.99
CA ARG A 154 12.29 10.67 1.88
C ARG A 154 12.41 12.12 2.34
N ALA A 155 11.96 12.45 3.54
CA ALA A 155 11.98 13.81 4.06
C ALA A 155 13.42 14.38 4.09
N GLY A 156 13.62 15.53 3.43
CA GLY A 156 14.93 16.19 3.31
C GLY A 156 15.92 15.50 2.38
N THR A 157 15.50 14.57 1.53
CA THR A 157 16.38 13.84 0.59
C THR A 157 16.17 14.27 -0.86
N ASP A 158 17.18 14.05 -1.73
CA ASP A 158 17.13 14.43 -3.16
C ASP A 158 16.44 13.35 -4.03
N VAL A 159 15.21 13.00 -3.69
CA VAL A 159 14.37 12.11 -4.50
C VAL A 159 13.54 12.95 -5.47
N LYS A 160 13.85 12.88 -6.76
CA LYS A 160 13.30 13.81 -7.76
C LYS A 160 11.94 13.41 -8.33
N ASP A 161 11.57 12.14 -8.31
CA ASP A 161 10.31 11.63 -8.89
C ASP A 161 10.02 12.22 -10.28
N TYR A 162 11.07 12.24 -11.16
CA TYR A 162 11.13 12.85 -12.50
C TYR A 162 10.99 14.38 -12.55
N ASN A 163 11.09 15.08 -11.43
CA ASN A 163 11.21 16.53 -11.38
C ASN A 163 12.68 16.97 -11.59
N GLU A 164 12.91 18.19 -12.05
CA GLU A 164 14.25 18.78 -12.13
C GLU A 164 14.85 18.96 -10.72
N VAL A 165 14.02 19.40 -9.79
CA VAL A 165 14.38 19.61 -8.38
C VAL A 165 13.47 18.75 -7.50
N SER A 166 14.05 18.12 -6.47
CA SER A 166 13.31 17.31 -5.52
C SER A 166 12.40 18.16 -4.65
N GLU A 167 11.09 17.89 -4.67
CA GLU A 167 10.17 18.49 -3.70
C GLU A 167 10.49 18.07 -2.25
N TRP A 168 11.00 16.85 -2.05
CA TRP A 168 11.41 16.33 -0.75
C TRP A 168 12.57 17.06 -0.11
N LEU A 169 13.42 17.67 -0.95
CA LEU A 169 14.55 18.48 -0.52
C LEU A 169 14.16 19.96 -0.30
N THR A 170 13.24 20.48 -1.10
CA THR A 170 12.87 21.90 -1.11
C THR A 170 11.73 22.24 -0.18
N HIS A 171 10.85 21.27 0.14
CA HIS A 171 9.77 21.44 1.09
C HIS A 171 10.08 20.69 2.40
N GLU A 172 9.79 21.33 3.51
CA GLU A 172 10.10 20.84 4.87
C GLU A 172 8.90 20.19 5.56
N ASP A 173 7.76 20.05 4.86
CA ASP A 173 6.45 19.73 5.44
C ASP A 173 5.62 18.73 4.59
N ILE A 174 6.25 17.94 3.72
CA ILE A 174 5.52 17.05 2.80
C ILE A 174 4.70 16.01 3.54
N ILE A 175 5.29 15.30 4.49
CA ILE A 175 4.60 14.30 5.30
C ILE A 175 3.49 14.94 6.12
N SER A 176 3.73 16.11 6.68
CA SER A 176 2.74 16.89 7.45
C SER A 176 1.54 17.26 6.59
N ARG A 177 1.77 17.72 5.35
CA ARG A 177 0.73 18.01 4.36
C ARG A 177 -0.03 16.76 3.94
N GLN A 178 0.65 15.62 3.81
CA GLN A 178 0.03 14.32 3.51
C GLN A 178 -0.92 13.88 4.63
N VAL A 179 -0.52 14.06 5.89
CA VAL A 179 -1.38 13.80 7.05
C VAL A 179 -2.61 14.72 7.02
N LEU A 180 -2.43 16.01 6.79
CA LEU A 180 -3.54 16.97 6.71
C LEU A 180 -4.51 16.63 5.56
N ALA A 181 -3.99 16.28 4.39
CA ALA A 181 -4.82 15.88 3.26
C ALA A 181 -5.62 14.59 3.55
N GLY A 182 -5.01 13.62 4.21
CA GLY A 182 -5.71 12.40 4.64
C GLY A 182 -6.83 12.67 5.64
N ARG A 183 -6.60 13.56 6.61
CA ARG A 183 -7.61 13.98 7.61
C ARG A 183 -8.79 14.73 6.97
N ALA A 184 -8.52 15.60 6.02
CA ALA A 184 -9.56 16.41 5.37
C ALA A 184 -10.64 15.57 4.68
N GLY A 185 -10.31 14.36 4.21
CA GLY A 185 -11.26 13.45 3.55
C GLY A 185 -12.16 12.66 4.51
N GLY A 186 -11.86 12.61 5.80
CA GLY A 186 -12.64 11.89 6.84
C GLY A 186 -12.73 10.37 6.67
N VAL A 187 -11.92 9.76 5.78
CA VAL A 187 -11.94 8.33 5.46
C VAL A 187 -10.73 7.60 6.02
N VAL A 188 -9.62 8.31 6.17
CA VAL A 188 -8.36 7.75 6.65
C VAL A 188 -8.43 7.52 8.16
N SER A 189 -8.19 6.29 8.58
CA SER A 189 -8.26 5.88 9.99
C SER A 189 -6.95 6.11 10.76
N GLY A 190 -5.83 6.33 10.05
CA GLY A 190 -4.53 6.57 10.68
C GLY A 190 -3.38 6.49 9.69
N TYR A 191 -2.16 6.58 10.23
CA TYR A 191 -0.92 6.70 9.46
C TYR A 191 0.14 5.75 9.99
N CYS A 192 0.97 5.23 9.07
CA CYS A 192 2.17 4.49 9.37
C CYS A 192 3.35 5.17 8.67
N PHE A 193 4.42 5.43 9.39
CA PHE A 193 5.59 6.12 8.85
C PHE A 193 6.74 5.11 8.67
N TYR A 194 7.23 4.99 7.47
CA TYR A 194 8.38 4.14 7.17
C TYR A 194 9.65 4.99 7.08
N SER A 195 10.55 4.89 8.05
CA SER A 195 10.55 4.02 9.20
C SER A 195 10.84 4.80 10.50
N TYR A 196 10.85 4.13 11.66
CA TYR A 196 11.22 4.76 12.93
C TYR A 196 12.63 5.40 12.88
N GLU A 197 13.60 4.69 12.30
CA GLU A 197 14.97 5.20 12.14
C GLU A 197 15.01 6.52 11.37
N SER A 198 14.13 6.70 10.39
CA SER A 198 14.06 7.93 9.59
C SER A 198 13.73 9.17 10.44
N PHE A 199 13.03 9.00 11.55
CA PHE A 199 12.80 10.11 12.50
C PHE A 199 14.08 10.53 13.24
N LEU A 200 15.09 9.70 13.27
CA LEU A 200 16.38 9.99 13.91
C LEU A 200 17.36 10.69 12.97
N GLU A 201 17.11 10.61 11.66
CA GLU A 201 17.95 11.19 10.62
C GLU A 201 17.96 12.71 10.66
N GLN A 202 19.14 13.31 10.40
CA GLN A 202 19.30 14.77 10.36
C GLN A 202 18.43 15.41 9.26
N ALA A 203 18.30 14.75 8.11
CA ALA A 203 17.49 15.21 6.98
C ALA A 203 16.02 15.41 7.34
N ALA A 204 15.46 14.57 8.21
CA ALA A 204 14.06 14.59 8.60
C ALA A 204 13.72 15.59 9.73
N GLN A 205 14.71 16.29 10.30
CA GLN A 205 14.48 17.13 11.49
C GLN A 205 13.49 18.27 11.23
N LYS A 206 13.54 18.89 10.06
CA LYS A 206 12.61 19.97 9.70
C LYS A 206 11.18 19.45 9.54
N GLU A 207 10.98 18.37 8.83
CA GLU A 207 9.69 17.70 8.70
C GLU A 207 9.10 17.35 10.08
N LYS A 208 9.91 16.87 11.02
CA LYS A 208 9.46 16.55 12.38
C LYS A 208 8.91 17.76 13.12
N THR A 209 9.45 18.96 12.93
CA THR A 209 8.93 20.18 13.58
C THR A 209 7.50 20.50 13.14
N HIS A 210 7.13 20.15 11.92
CA HIS A 210 5.77 20.30 11.40
C HIS A 210 4.87 19.12 11.76
N LEU A 211 5.40 17.91 11.68
CA LEU A 211 4.62 16.67 11.83
C LEU A 211 4.22 16.38 13.29
N LEU A 212 5.17 16.46 14.24
CA LEU A 212 4.92 16.05 15.62
C LEU A 212 3.79 16.82 16.32
N PRO A 213 3.62 18.14 16.12
CA PRO A 213 2.46 18.86 16.65
C PRO A 213 1.13 18.33 16.12
N LEU A 214 1.07 17.95 14.83
CA LEU A 214 -0.15 17.38 14.23
C LEU A 214 -0.50 16.03 14.83
N LEU A 215 0.50 15.21 15.20
CA LEU A 215 0.27 13.90 15.78
C LEU A 215 -0.16 13.98 17.26
N LYS A 216 0.24 15.03 17.97
CA LYS A 216 -0.14 15.26 19.39
C LYS A 216 -1.55 15.81 19.52
N ASN A 217 -1.99 16.65 18.59
CA ASN A 217 -3.33 17.23 18.59
C ASN A 217 -4.31 16.25 17.95
N ASN A 218 -4.71 15.23 18.72
CA ASN A 218 -5.80 14.33 18.37
C ASN A 218 -7.17 15.01 18.61
N ASP A 219 -7.40 16.16 18.02
CA ASP A 219 -8.75 16.69 17.91
C ASP A 219 -9.51 15.84 16.88
N ARG A 220 -10.29 14.89 17.39
CA ARG A 220 -11.21 14.01 16.67
C ARG A 220 -12.41 14.81 16.16
#